data_e8444e55e6ba57d4ac116ff24e763336
#
_entry.id   e8444e55e6ba57d4ac116ff24e763336
#
_cell.length_a   1.000
_cell.length_b   1.000
_cell.length_c   1.000
_cell.angle_alpha   90.00
_cell.angle_beta   90.00
_cell.angle_gamma   90.00
#
_symmetry.space_group_name_H-M   'P 1'
#
loop_
_entity.id
_entity.type
_entity.pdbx_description
1 polymer ?
#
loop_
_entity_poly.entity_id
_entity_poly.type
_entity_poly.pdbx_seq_one_letter_code
_entity_poly.pdbx_strand_id
1 'polypeptide(L)'
;MVTIIDTPGFGDDIENEQNTIEELVDVLKNKVKFVHVFVLAFNGESPRVTFALESMISLFEKMFGNLFWKNTLFEVTRWHFDQRSERNRLERGESIDKWQQEWNSKFHRDFDIDVSLTLKNMVFLVI
;
A
#
# COMPACT_ATOMS: atom_id res chain seq x y z
N MET A 1 -13.88 -20.35 0.50
CA MET A 1 -14.18 -19.23 -0.44
C MET A 1 -13.45 -17.98 0.02
N VAL A 2 -12.77 -17.32 -0.90
CA VAL A 2 -12.08 -16.04 -0.66
C VAL A 2 -12.90 -14.93 -1.34
N THR A 3 -13.17 -13.86 -0.61
CA THR A 3 -13.81 -12.67 -1.17
C THR A 3 -12.76 -11.57 -1.28
N ILE A 4 -12.61 -10.99 -2.46
CA ILE A 4 -11.71 -9.89 -2.73
C ILE A 4 -12.57 -8.65 -3.02
N ILE A 5 -12.24 -7.54 -2.35
CA ILE A 5 -12.83 -6.23 -2.60
C ILE A 5 -11.76 -5.39 -3.27
N ASP A 6 -11.93 -5.15 -4.55
CA ASP A 6 -11.09 -4.23 -5.31
C ASP A 6 -11.60 -2.81 -5.13
N THR A 7 -10.68 -1.88 -4.96
CA THR A 7 -11.00 -0.46 -4.83
C THR A 7 -10.53 0.30 -6.07
N PRO A 8 -11.25 1.35 -6.49
CA PRO A 8 -10.72 2.26 -7.51
C PRO A 8 -9.36 2.82 -7.09
N GLY A 9 -8.50 3.08 -8.05
CA GLY A 9 -7.21 3.70 -7.80
C GLY A 9 -7.35 5.09 -7.16
N PHE A 10 -6.38 5.44 -6.32
CA PHE A 10 -6.31 6.75 -5.66
C PHE A 10 -5.23 7.60 -6.33
N GLY A 11 -5.58 8.83 -6.73
CA GLY A 11 -4.58 9.80 -7.19
C GLY A 11 -4.85 10.53 -8.49
N ASP A 12 -5.95 10.24 -9.19
CA ASP A 12 -6.20 10.83 -10.52
C ASP A 12 -7.15 12.04 -10.51
N ASP A 13 -8.03 12.17 -9.49
CA ASP A 13 -9.00 13.26 -9.42
C ASP A 13 -9.54 13.44 -7.99
N ILE A 14 -9.33 14.63 -7.43
CA ILE A 14 -9.66 14.95 -6.02
C ILE A 14 -11.18 14.86 -5.75
N GLU A 15 -12.02 15.25 -6.69
CA GLU A 15 -13.49 15.19 -6.50
C GLU A 15 -14.00 13.75 -6.52
N ASN A 16 -13.45 12.90 -7.38
CA ASN A 16 -13.80 11.49 -7.45
C ASN A 16 -13.24 10.68 -6.27
N GLU A 17 -12.12 11.10 -5.69
CA GLU A 17 -11.51 10.43 -4.54
C GLU A 17 -12.40 10.44 -3.31
N GLN A 18 -13.02 11.55 -3.00
CA GLN A 18 -13.91 11.65 -1.84
C GLN A 18 -15.13 10.75 -1.99
N ASN A 19 -15.75 10.74 -3.16
CA ASN A 19 -16.86 9.84 -3.46
C ASN A 19 -16.45 8.37 -3.35
N THR A 20 -15.27 8.02 -3.86
CA THR A 20 -14.70 6.68 -3.78
C THR A 20 -14.47 6.24 -2.33
N ILE A 21 -13.95 7.12 -1.49
CA ILE A 21 -13.75 6.86 -0.06
C ILE A 21 -15.09 6.64 0.64
N GLU A 22 -16.08 7.47 0.37
CA GLU A 22 -17.41 7.35 0.97
C GLU A 22 -18.10 6.04 0.56
N GLU A 23 -18.03 5.66 -0.72
CA GLU A 23 -18.54 4.37 -1.21
C GLU A 23 -17.84 3.19 -0.56
N LEU A 24 -16.52 3.24 -0.42
CA LEU A 24 -15.74 2.21 0.24
C LEU A 24 -16.13 2.07 1.72
N VAL A 25 -16.26 3.17 2.42
CA VAL A 25 -16.72 3.18 3.83
C VAL A 25 -18.10 2.56 3.96
N ASP A 26 -19.01 2.90 3.07
CA ASP A 26 -20.38 2.36 3.06
C ASP A 26 -20.37 0.83 2.84
N VAL A 27 -19.59 0.35 1.87
CA VAL A 27 -19.42 -1.09 1.62
C VAL A 27 -18.83 -1.80 2.84
N LEU A 28 -17.78 -1.24 3.44
CA LEU A 28 -17.14 -1.84 4.61
C LEU A 28 -18.06 -1.89 5.83
N LYS A 29 -18.85 -0.85 6.05
CA LYS A 29 -19.81 -0.81 7.18
C LYS A 29 -21.03 -1.71 7.00
N ASN A 30 -21.57 -1.76 5.79
CA ASN A 30 -22.88 -2.34 5.54
C ASN A 30 -22.82 -3.75 4.93
N LYS A 31 -21.77 -4.09 4.20
CA LYS A 31 -21.66 -5.36 3.46
C LYS A 31 -20.55 -6.28 3.95
N VAL A 32 -19.59 -5.76 4.68
CA VAL A 32 -18.39 -6.52 5.11
C VAL A 32 -18.42 -6.64 6.63
N LYS A 33 -18.47 -7.88 7.11
CA LYS A 33 -18.41 -8.14 8.56
C LYS A 33 -16.99 -8.16 9.10
N PHE A 34 -16.04 -8.67 8.31
CA PHE A 34 -14.66 -8.86 8.69
C PHE A 34 -13.75 -8.58 7.51
N VAL A 35 -12.63 -7.93 7.78
CA VAL A 35 -11.50 -7.83 6.85
C VAL A 35 -10.34 -8.61 7.43
N HIS A 36 -9.87 -9.63 6.73
CA HIS A 36 -8.77 -10.47 7.18
C HIS A 36 -7.41 -9.90 6.80
N VAL A 37 -7.32 -9.30 5.61
CA VAL A 37 -6.08 -8.74 5.09
C VAL A 37 -6.39 -7.48 4.28
N PHE A 38 -5.61 -6.45 4.51
CA PHE A 38 -5.52 -5.28 3.64
C PHE A 38 -4.30 -5.41 2.74
N VAL A 39 -4.47 -5.22 1.46
CA VAL A 39 -3.36 -5.20 0.51
C VAL A 39 -3.18 -3.78 0.00
N LEU A 40 -2.03 -3.19 0.32
CA LEU A 40 -1.62 -1.90 -0.21
C LEU A 40 -0.68 -2.13 -1.39
N ALA A 41 -1.18 -1.89 -2.60
CA ALA A 41 -0.44 -2.08 -3.83
C ALA A 41 0.29 -0.81 -4.26
N PHE A 42 1.59 -0.92 -4.51
CA PHE A 42 2.44 0.18 -4.98
C PHE A 42 3.11 -0.16 -6.30
N ASN A 43 3.21 0.83 -7.17
CA ASN A 43 3.99 0.71 -8.38
C ASN A 43 5.49 0.81 -8.05
N GLY A 44 6.24 -0.26 -8.27
CA GLY A 44 7.68 -0.32 -7.99
C GLY A 44 8.55 0.56 -8.89
N GLU A 45 8.06 0.93 -10.08
CA GLU A 45 8.77 1.83 -10.99
C GLU A 45 8.65 3.30 -10.57
N SER A 46 7.53 3.66 -9.96
CA SER A 46 7.26 5.04 -9.53
C SER A 46 6.46 5.04 -8.23
N PRO A 47 7.07 4.63 -7.11
CA PRO A 47 6.39 4.58 -5.84
C PRO A 47 6.06 5.99 -5.36
N ARG A 48 4.77 6.24 -5.12
CA ARG A 48 4.28 7.52 -4.58
C ARG A 48 3.34 7.28 -3.42
N VAL A 49 3.55 8.03 -2.36
CA VAL A 49 2.51 8.24 -1.36
C VAL A 49 1.78 9.51 -1.75
N THR A 50 0.59 9.37 -2.29
CA THR A 50 -0.27 10.48 -2.65
C THR A 50 -1.06 10.96 -1.44
N PHE A 51 -1.56 12.18 -1.48
CA PHE A 51 -2.45 12.71 -0.45
C PHE A 51 -3.70 11.82 -0.25
N ALA A 52 -4.22 11.27 -1.33
CA ALA A 52 -5.35 10.35 -1.30
C ALA A 52 -5.03 9.05 -0.56
N LEU A 53 -3.87 8.47 -0.81
CA LEU A 53 -3.40 7.29 -0.08
C LEU A 53 -3.22 7.59 1.41
N GLU A 54 -2.65 8.73 1.76
CA GLU A 54 -2.52 9.18 3.16
C GLU A 54 -3.87 9.32 3.84
N SER A 55 -4.84 9.94 3.17
CA SER A 55 -6.20 10.12 3.67
C SER A 55 -6.90 8.79 3.89
N MET A 56 -6.75 7.85 2.97
CA MET A 56 -7.30 6.50 3.06
C MET A 56 -6.67 5.71 4.21
N ILE A 57 -5.36 5.73 4.34
CA ILE A 57 -4.65 5.07 5.45
C ILE A 57 -5.12 5.63 6.78
N SER A 58 -5.22 6.96 6.91
CA SER A 58 -5.72 7.62 8.12
C SER A 58 -7.15 7.21 8.45
N LEU A 59 -8.00 7.05 7.43
CA LEU A 59 -9.36 6.57 7.61
C LEU A 59 -9.38 5.12 8.13
N PHE A 60 -8.59 4.23 7.53
CA PHE A 60 -8.52 2.83 7.96
C PHE A 60 -7.93 2.68 9.36
N GLU A 61 -6.97 3.48 9.73
CA GLU A 61 -6.46 3.53 11.11
C GLU A 61 -7.56 3.94 12.11
N LYS A 62 -8.37 4.92 11.76
CA LYS A 62 -9.52 5.34 12.58
C LYS A 62 -10.58 4.26 12.69
N MET A 63 -10.84 3.52 11.61
CA MET A 63 -11.87 2.48 11.57
C MET A 63 -11.45 1.19 12.28
N PHE A 64 -10.19 0.77 12.12
CA PHE A 64 -9.68 -0.54 12.54
C PHE A 64 -8.60 -0.46 13.63
N GLY A 65 -8.11 0.72 13.94
CA GLY A 65 -7.05 0.92 14.92
C GLY A 65 -5.76 0.16 14.53
N ASN A 66 -5.06 -0.36 15.53
CA ASN A 66 -3.80 -1.10 15.32
C ASN A 66 -3.98 -2.40 14.51
N LEU A 67 -5.20 -2.93 14.41
CA LEU A 67 -5.48 -4.12 13.61
C LEU A 67 -5.26 -3.88 12.13
N PHE A 68 -5.44 -2.65 11.66
CA PHE A 68 -5.13 -2.31 10.28
C PHE A 68 -3.70 -2.69 9.91
N TRP A 69 -2.71 -2.18 10.64
CA TRP A 69 -1.30 -2.45 10.34
C TRP A 69 -0.88 -3.90 10.56
N LYS A 70 -1.45 -4.56 11.56
CA LYS A 70 -1.18 -5.98 11.81
C LYS A 70 -1.66 -6.90 10.71
N ASN A 71 -2.69 -6.49 9.98
CA ASN A 71 -3.31 -7.25 8.91
C ASN A 71 -3.07 -6.64 7.53
N THR A 72 -2.07 -5.79 7.39
CA THR A 72 -1.70 -5.16 6.11
C THR A 72 -0.54 -5.88 5.47
N LEU A 73 -0.67 -6.15 4.18
CA LEU A 73 0.37 -6.64 3.29
C LEU A 73 0.71 -5.56 2.27
N PHE A 74 1.98 -5.32 2.04
CA PHE A 74 2.45 -4.49 0.94
C PHE A 74 2.73 -5.34 -0.28
N GLU A 75 2.17 -4.94 -1.40
CA GLU A 75 2.41 -5.53 -2.72
C GLU A 75 3.09 -4.49 -3.60
N VAL A 76 4.25 -4.84 -4.13
CA VAL A 76 4.98 -3.99 -5.07
C VAL A 76 4.85 -4.58 -6.45
N THR A 77 4.09 -3.91 -7.31
CA THR A 77 3.87 -4.30 -8.69
C THR A 77 4.97 -3.77 -9.60
N ARG A 78 5.07 -4.32 -10.81
CA ARG A 78 6.06 -3.90 -11.83
C ARG A 78 7.51 -3.96 -11.36
N TRP A 79 7.82 -4.89 -10.49
CA TRP A 79 9.19 -5.18 -10.08
C TRP A 79 9.74 -6.32 -10.94
N HIS A 80 10.50 -5.98 -11.97
CA HIS A 80 11.03 -6.94 -12.92
C HIS A 80 12.31 -7.60 -12.39
N PHE A 81 12.37 -8.92 -12.47
CA PHE A 81 13.50 -9.74 -12.00
C PHE A 81 14.44 -10.20 -13.12
N ASP A 82 14.25 -9.71 -14.35
CA ASP A 82 15.16 -10.00 -15.46
C ASP A 82 16.55 -9.35 -15.24
N GLN A 83 17.57 -9.95 -15.85
CA GLN A 83 18.95 -9.53 -15.66
C GLN A 83 19.21 -8.05 -15.99
N ARG A 84 18.52 -7.51 -17.00
CA ARG A 84 18.68 -6.12 -17.40
C ARG A 84 18.13 -5.17 -16.33
N SER A 85 16.94 -5.47 -15.83
CA SER A 85 16.30 -4.66 -14.78
C SER A 85 17.08 -4.73 -13.46
N GLU A 86 17.59 -5.90 -13.09
CA GLU A 86 18.45 -6.07 -11.92
C GLU A 86 19.75 -5.30 -12.04
N ARG A 87 20.42 -5.36 -13.22
CA ARG A 87 21.62 -4.60 -13.47
C ARG A 87 21.37 -3.10 -13.38
N ASN A 88 20.29 -2.60 -13.98
CA ASN A 88 19.94 -1.18 -13.94
C ASN A 88 19.69 -0.70 -12.50
N ARG A 89 19.02 -1.50 -11.66
CA ARG A 89 18.84 -1.18 -10.24
C ARG A 89 20.18 -1.15 -9.50
N LEU A 90 21.03 -2.12 -9.74
CA LEU A 90 22.36 -2.20 -9.13
C LEU A 90 23.20 -0.96 -9.47
N GLU A 91 23.22 -0.56 -10.74
CA GLU A 91 23.93 0.64 -11.21
C GLU A 91 23.41 1.93 -10.56
N ARG A 92 22.11 1.99 -10.27
CA ARG A 92 21.47 3.11 -9.56
C ARG A 92 21.58 3.00 -8.03
N GLY A 93 22.19 1.95 -7.53
CA GLY A 93 22.28 1.69 -6.09
C GLY A 93 20.94 1.35 -5.44
N GLU A 94 19.99 0.82 -6.20
CA GLU A 94 18.67 0.41 -5.74
C GLU A 94 18.70 -1.07 -5.33
N SER A 95 18.03 -1.38 -4.22
CA SER A 95 17.83 -2.74 -3.74
C SER A 95 16.50 -2.86 -3.00
N ILE A 96 16.02 -4.09 -2.79
CA ILE A 96 14.83 -4.34 -1.98
C ILE A 96 15.04 -3.82 -0.57
N ASP A 97 16.19 -4.06 0.05
CA ASP A 97 16.48 -3.61 1.40
C ASP A 97 16.47 -2.08 1.51
N LYS A 98 17.09 -1.39 0.56
CA LYS A 98 17.09 0.07 0.51
C LYS A 98 15.68 0.62 0.34
N TRP A 99 14.91 0.02 -0.55
CA TRP A 99 13.53 0.39 -0.80
C TRP A 99 12.67 0.24 0.47
N GLN A 100 12.81 -0.88 1.19
CA GLN A 100 12.12 -1.12 2.44
C GLN A 100 12.52 -0.11 3.53
N GLN A 101 13.80 0.24 3.65
CA GLN A 101 14.27 1.24 4.60
C GLN A 101 13.72 2.63 4.29
N GLU A 102 13.71 3.04 3.04
CA GLU A 102 13.17 4.33 2.61
C GLU A 102 11.66 4.42 2.90
N TRP A 103 10.92 3.37 2.62
CA TRP A 103 9.49 3.30 2.90
C TRP A 103 9.20 3.30 4.41
N ASN A 104 9.92 2.53 5.19
CA ASN A 104 9.75 2.53 6.64
C ASN A 104 10.02 3.92 7.24
N SER A 105 11.07 4.58 6.79
CA SER A 105 11.39 5.96 7.20
C SER A 105 10.28 6.93 6.83
N LYS A 106 9.70 6.78 5.65
CA LYS A 106 8.60 7.62 5.17
C LYS A 106 7.33 7.41 5.99
N PHE A 107 6.94 6.17 6.25
CA PHE A 107 5.78 5.86 7.08
C PHE A 107 5.97 6.31 8.53
N HIS A 108 7.17 6.19 9.08
CA HIS A 108 7.47 6.68 10.41
C HIS A 108 7.35 8.20 10.49
N ARG A 109 7.87 8.91 9.49
CA ARG A 109 7.79 10.37 9.42
C ARG A 109 6.36 10.88 9.23
N ASP A 110 5.61 10.28 8.29
CA ASP A 110 4.30 10.79 7.85
C ASP A 110 3.14 10.29 8.73
N PHE A 111 3.26 9.12 9.34
CA PHE A 111 2.20 8.47 10.13
C PHE A 111 2.61 8.10 11.56
N ASP A 112 3.86 8.35 11.95
CA ASP A 112 4.42 7.94 13.26
C ASP A 112 4.26 6.43 13.53
N ILE A 113 4.49 5.60 12.51
CA ILE A 113 4.31 4.15 12.55
C ILE A 113 5.58 3.46 12.10
N ASP A 114 5.98 2.43 12.84
CA ASP A 114 6.99 1.47 12.42
C ASP A 114 6.34 0.32 11.65
N VAL A 115 6.57 0.30 10.33
CA VAL A 115 6.06 -0.74 9.44
C VAL A 115 7.11 -1.79 9.08
N SER A 116 8.22 -1.86 9.80
CA SER A 116 9.32 -2.79 9.50
C SER A 116 8.86 -4.25 9.44
N LEU A 117 7.97 -4.68 10.33
CA LEU A 117 7.38 -6.03 10.32
C LEU A 117 6.47 -6.25 9.11
N THR A 118 5.68 -5.27 8.74
CA THR A 118 4.82 -5.32 7.55
C THR A 118 5.67 -5.37 6.28
N LEU A 119 6.73 -4.57 6.20
CA LEU A 119 7.65 -4.55 5.07
C LEU A 119 8.43 -5.85 4.88
N LYS A 120 8.69 -6.61 5.94
CA LYS A 120 9.32 -7.94 5.83
C LYS A 120 8.47 -8.94 5.06
N ASN A 121 7.17 -8.75 5.05
CA ASN A 121 6.21 -9.60 4.35
C ASN A 121 5.79 -9.02 2.99
N MET A 122 6.57 -8.07 2.44
CA MET A 122 6.30 -7.52 1.13
C MET A 122 6.39 -8.58 0.05
N VAL A 123 5.48 -8.47 -0.90
CA VAL A 123 5.47 -9.27 -2.13
C VAL A 123 5.85 -8.39 -3.30
N PHE A 124 6.85 -8.82 -4.06
CA PHE A 124 7.29 -8.15 -5.28
C PHE A 124 6.79 -8.94 -6.49
N LEU A 125 6.02 -8.30 -7.34
CA LEU A 125 5.37 -8.93 -8.49
C LEU A 125 5.70 -8.21 -9.80
N VAL A 126 5.68 -8.98 -10.89
CA VAL A 126 5.92 -8.50 -12.27
C VAL A 126 4.59 -8.14 -12.97
N ILE A 127 3.61 -7.76 -12.27
CA ILE A 127 2.30 -7.43 -12.87
C ILE A 127 2.26 -5.98 -13.35
#